data_9a93d962a612d17fd601a98ef7ad80a6
#
_entry.id   9a93d962a612d17fd601a98ef7ad80a6
#
_cell.length_a   1.000
_cell.length_b   1.000
_cell.length_c   1.000
_cell.angle_alpha   90.00
_cell.angle_beta   90.00
_cell.angle_gamma   90.00
#
_symmetry.space_group_name_H-M   'P 1'
#
loop_
_entity.id
_entity.type
_entity.pdbx_description
1 polymer ?
#
loop_
_entity_poly.entity_id
_entity_poly.type
_entity_poly.pdbx_seq_one_letter_code
_entity_poly.pdbx_strand_id
1 'polypeptide(L)'
;MMVYLRLIARFCQEKSGEIFIFLFTESLIALVLFLQQIELTAFKVAFLLPALIFVIYQSLACHRFIQLHQFLTRTSVENLPNFPDSSLIGEDYQQLIVNLDQWSQEKYQELLKFDKDLLDLTKLWTHQMKVPLAALDLMAQTDHLTKSGVQNQLLELDNYLNILLSYMRLQNTSTDFRFETFDVADITRDIIKKYANQFIMKNLSVSITGSWEITSDRKWLSVAIEQLINNAVKYTKTGSVTIKFDDNMTIKDTGIGILPEDLPRLFEHGFTGYNGRNNQKSTGLGLYLTKGIMDRLELTVTITSQVEQGTEVCIEKN
;
A
#
# COMPACT_ATOMS: atom_id res chain seq x y z
N MET A 1 -9.54 40.68 24.69
CA MET A 1 -10.14 41.90 24.07
C MET A 1 -9.59 42.12 22.63
N MET A 2 -8.29 42.21 22.39
CA MET A 2 -7.73 42.43 21.03
C MET A 2 -8.12 41.39 19.97
N VAL A 3 -8.25 40.12 20.35
CA VAL A 3 -8.62 39.03 19.41
C VAL A 3 -10.07 39.21 18.93
N TYR A 4 -10.99 39.51 19.84
CA TYR A 4 -12.40 39.76 19.49
C TYR A 4 -12.59 40.97 18.58
N LEU A 5 -11.85 42.05 18.82
CA LEU A 5 -11.89 43.22 17.93
C LEU A 5 -11.41 42.91 16.51
N ARG A 6 -10.38 42.08 16.37
CA ARG A 6 -9.91 41.64 15.05
C ARG A 6 -10.92 40.74 14.32
N LEU A 7 -11.63 39.88 15.07
CA LEU A 7 -12.66 38.99 14.47
C LEU A 7 -13.86 39.82 13.99
N ILE A 8 -14.32 40.80 14.80
CA ILE A 8 -15.39 41.72 14.41
C ILE A 8 -14.98 42.55 13.18
N ALA A 9 -13.76 43.05 13.14
CA ALA A 9 -13.26 43.79 11.98
C ALA A 9 -13.23 42.92 10.69
N ARG A 10 -12.80 41.65 10.77
CA ARG A 10 -12.86 40.72 9.66
C ARG A 10 -14.29 40.39 9.23
N PHE A 11 -15.21 40.17 10.18
CA PHE A 11 -16.62 39.96 9.89
C PHE A 11 -17.21 41.17 9.13
N CYS A 12 -16.96 42.41 9.61
CA CYS A 12 -17.42 43.63 8.95
C CYS A 12 -16.83 43.78 7.53
N GLN A 13 -15.57 43.38 7.35
CA GLN A 13 -14.92 43.41 6.03
C GLN A 13 -15.53 42.37 5.07
N GLU A 14 -15.83 41.19 5.55
CA GLU A 14 -16.47 40.10 4.78
C GLU A 14 -17.92 40.48 4.41
N LYS A 15 -18.65 41.10 5.33
CA LYS A 15 -20.02 41.55 5.13
C LYS A 15 -20.16 42.97 4.58
N SER A 16 -19.06 43.59 4.16
CA SER A 16 -19.04 44.96 3.63
C SER A 16 -20.01 45.18 2.47
N GLY A 17 -20.19 44.20 1.60
CA GLY A 17 -21.14 44.26 0.49
C GLY A 17 -22.59 44.31 0.96
N GLU A 18 -22.99 43.50 1.95
CA GLU A 18 -24.35 43.53 2.53
C GLU A 18 -24.62 44.84 3.24
N ILE A 19 -23.66 45.37 4.00
CA ILE A 19 -23.74 46.65 4.68
C ILE A 19 -23.87 47.78 3.64
N PHE A 20 -23.08 47.75 2.57
CA PHE A 20 -23.17 48.77 1.51
C PHE A 20 -24.54 48.76 0.82
N ILE A 21 -25.06 47.59 0.44
CA ILE A 21 -26.38 47.43 -0.20
C ILE A 21 -27.46 47.96 0.75
N PHE A 22 -27.40 47.63 2.05
CA PHE A 22 -28.35 48.15 3.02
C PHE A 22 -28.31 49.67 3.13
N LEU A 23 -27.15 50.29 3.27
CA LEU A 23 -27.00 51.74 3.35
C LEU A 23 -27.46 52.44 2.06
N PHE A 24 -27.20 51.83 0.90
CA PHE A 24 -27.66 52.34 -0.38
C PHE A 24 -29.18 52.32 -0.50
N THR A 25 -29.82 51.17 -0.12
CA THR A 25 -31.28 51.03 -0.15
C THR A 25 -31.96 51.98 0.81
N GLU A 26 -31.46 52.16 2.04
CA GLU A 26 -31.94 53.14 3.01
C GLU A 26 -31.80 54.57 2.49
N SER A 27 -30.69 54.92 1.86
CA SER A 27 -30.46 56.22 1.23
C SER A 27 -31.47 56.49 0.10
N LEU A 28 -31.77 55.48 -0.71
CA LEU A 28 -32.76 55.59 -1.79
C LEU A 28 -34.19 55.80 -1.23
N ILE A 29 -34.56 55.02 -0.20
CA ILE A 29 -35.85 55.16 0.50
C ILE A 29 -35.99 56.56 1.10
N ALA A 30 -34.96 57.01 1.77
CA ALA A 30 -34.93 58.39 2.37
C ALA A 30 -35.13 59.47 1.30
N LEU A 31 -34.48 59.31 0.15
CA LEU A 31 -34.61 60.26 -0.97
C LEU A 31 -36.05 60.28 -1.52
N VAL A 32 -36.65 59.10 -1.73
CA VAL A 32 -38.06 58.99 -2.21
C VAL A 32 -39.05 59.64 -1.24
N LEU A 33 -38.91 59.32 0.06
CA LEU A 33 -39.79 59.86 1.11
C LEU A 33 -39.64 61.39 1.25
N PHE A 34 -38.41 61.89 1.09
CA PHE A 34 -38.12 63.31 1.08
C PHE A 34 -38.81 64.05 -0.10
N LEU A 35 -38.71 63.45 -1.29
CA LEU A 35 -39.34 64.01 -2.50
C LEU A 35 -40.88 64.02 -2.45
N GLN A 36 -41.47 63.07 -1.71
CA GLN A 36 -42.93 62.99 -1.53
C GLN A 36 -43.46 63.86 -0.35
N GLN A 37 -42.59 64.65 0.34
CA GLN A 37 -42.93 65.53 1.44
C GLN A 37 -43.74 64.82 2.59
N ILE A 38 -43.36 63.57 2.89
CA ILE A 38 -44.03 62.78 3.92
C ILE A 38 -43.76 63.33 5.34
N GLU A 39 -44.73 63.18 6.22
CA GLU A 39 -44.62 63.64 7.63
C GLU A 39 -43.39 63.00 8.30
N LEU A 40 -42.71 63.84 9.13
CA LEU A 40 -41.48 63.50 9.84
C LEU A 40 -41.61 62.20 10.72
N THR A 41 -42.81 61.99 11.28
CA THR A 41 -43.13 60.79 12.07
C THR A 41 -43.09 59.50 11.27
N ALA A 42 -43.73 59.51 10.09
CA ALA A 42 -43.70 58.36 9.19
C ALA A 42 -42.27 58.11 8.62
N PHE A 43 -41.52 59.18 8.32
CA PHE A 43 -40.14 59.12 7.90
C PHE A 43 -39.23 58.43 8.94
N LYS A 44 -39.35 58.77 10.22
CA LYS A 44 -38.59 58.19 11.33
C LYS A 44 -38.87 56.67 11.45
N VAL A 45 -40.15 56.27 11.39
CA VAL A 45 -40.51 54.85 11.50
C VAL A 45 -39.98 54.04 10.31
N ALA A 46 -40.12 54.57 9.07
CA ALA A 46 -39.65 53.92 7.86
C ALA A 46 -38.13 53.70 7.82
N PHE A 47 -37.36 54.56 8.52
CA PHE A 47 -35.89 54.44 8.60
C PHE A 47 -35.43 53.65 9.80
N LEU A 48 -36.00 53.85 11.00
CA LEU A 48 -35.54 53.20 12.23
C LEU A 48 -35.87 51.71 12.30
N LEU A 49 -37.02 51.28 11.74
CA LEU A 49 -37.44 49.89 11.82
C LEU A 49 -36.56 48.96 11.00
N PRO A 50 -36.27 49.23 9.73
CA PRO A 50 -35.33 48.39 8.94
C PRO A 50 -33.92 48.43 9.51
N ALA A 51 -33.45 49.59 9.97
CA ALA A 51 -32.14 49.75 10.61
C ALA A 51 -32.02 48.86 11.86
N LEU A 52 -33.05 48.83 12.71
CA LEU A 52 -33.07 47.98 13.89
C LEU A 52 -33.02 46.49 13.50
N ILE A 53 -33.85 46.08 12.53
CA ILE A 53 -33.87 44.68 12.03
C ILE A 53 -32.50 44.30 11.47
N PHE A 54 -31.88 45.17 10.69
CA PHE A 54 -30.56 44.93 10.13
C PHE A 54 -29.47 44.77 11.19
N VAL A 55 -29.48 45.64 12.22
CA VAL A 55 -28.53 45.54 13.33
C VAL A 55 -28.71 44.23 14.11
N ILE A 56 -29.96 43.82 14.37
CA ILE A 56 -30.25 42.53 15.03
C ILE A 56 -29.73 41.37 14.16
N TYR A 57 -30.02 41.37 12.85
CA TYR A 57 -29.55 40.34 11.91
C TYR A 57 -28.02 40.24 11.90
N GLN A 58 -27.31 41.36 11.76
CA GLN A 58 -25.86 41.40 11.75
C GLN A 58 -25.23 41.00 13.10
N SER A 59 -25.89 41.31 14.20
CA SER A 59 -25.45 40.88 15.53
C SER A 59 -25.53 39.37 15.69
N LEU A 60 -26.62 38.75 15.26
CA LEU A 60 -26.79 37.31 15.27
C LEU A 60 -25.78 36.61 14.32
N ALA A 61 -25.57 37.15 13.12
CA ALA A 61 -24.59 36.66 12.17
C ALA A 61 -23.15 36.73 12.71
N CYS A 62 -22.81 37.86 13.36
CA CYS A 62 -21.49 38.05 14.00
C CYS A 62 -21.28 37.04 15.15
N HIS A 63 -22.33 36.81 15.96
CA HIS A 63 -22.25 35.82 17.03
C HIS A 63 -21.99 34.41 16.51
N ARG A 64 -22.72 33.98 15.47
CA ARG A 64 -22.48 32.69 14.80
C ARG A 64 -21.07 32.58 14.22
N PHE A 65 -20.61 33.66 13.56
CA PHE A 65 -19.23 33.71 13.01
C PHE A 65 -18.17 33.52 14.09
N ILE A 66 -18.33 34.20 15.24
CA ILE A 66 -17.39 34.08 16.37
C ILE A 66 -17.43 32.66 16.95
N GLN A 67 -18.62 32.07 17.13
CA GLN A 67 -18.76 30.70 17.62
C GLN A 67 -18.08 29.70 16.69
N LEU A 68 -18.33 29.82 15.39
CA LEU A 68 -17.72 28.96 14.38
C LEU A 68 -16.18 29.08 14.38
N HIS A 69 -15.67 30.31 14.41
CA HIS A 69 -14.23 30.55 14.47
C HIS A 69 -13.58 29.95 15.73
N GLN A 70 -14.23 30.12 16.90
CA GLN A 70 -13.73 29.53 18.15
C GLN A 70 -13.77 28.01 18.14
N PHE A 71 -14.80 27.43 17.55
CA PHE A 71 -14.89 25.97 17.35
C PHE A 71 -13.72 25.47 16.50
N LEU A 72 -13.51 26.02 15.31
CA LEU A 72 -12.46 25.62 14.40
C LEU A 72 -11.04 25.79 14.97
N THR A 73 -10.82 26.80 15.83
CA THR A 73 -9.49 27.08 16.42
C THR A 73 -9.19 26.27 17.67
N ARG A 74 -10.22 25.75 18.37
CA ARG A 74 -10.07 25.01 19.62
C ARG A 74 -10.21 23.50 19.46
N THR A 75 -10.79 23.06 18.36
CA THR A 75 -10.99 21.63 18.10
C THR A 75 -9.66 21.02 17.69
N SER A 76 -9.17 20.07 18.49
CA SER A 76 -8.08 19.16 18.06
C SER A 76 -8.68 18.02 17.24
N VAL A 77 -7.90 17.48 16.33
CA VAL A 77 -8.30 16.38 15.45
C VAL A 77 -8.76 15.13 16.23
N GLU A 78 -8.32 15.00 17.49
CA GLU A 78 -8.68 13.86 18.35
C GLU A 78 -10.13 13.87 18.88
N ASN A 79 -10.79 15.03 18.88
CA ASN A 79 -12.16 15.16 19.36
C ASN A 79 -12.93 16.10 18.42
N LEU A 80 -13.46 15.56 17.34
CA LEU A 80 -14.34 16.26 16.41
C LEU A 80 -15.78 16.25 16.99
N PRO A 81 -16.19 17.31 17.72
CA PRO A 81 -17.59 17.44 18.13
C PRO A 81 -18.45 17.85 16.93
N ASN A 82 -19.76 17.65 17.04
CA ASN A 82 -20.70 18.07 16.00
C ASN A 82 -20.49 19.52 15.61
N PHE A 83 -20.45 19.81 14.33
CA PHE A 83 -20.26 21.15 13.79
C PHE A 83 -21.40 22.07 14.26
N PRO A 84 -21.13 23.28 14.79
CA PRO A 84 -22.16 24.13 15.39
C PRO A 84 -23.09 24.80 14.37
N ASP A 85 -22.83 24.63 13.09
CA ASP A 85 -23.64 25.18 12.00
C ASP A 85 -24.50 24.07 11.36
N SER A 86 -25.81 24.17 11.55
CA SER A 86 -26.83 23.28 10.97
C SER A 86 -27.24 23.66 9.54
N SER A 87 -26.46 24.50 8.87
CA SER A 87 -26.68 24.78 7.45
C SER A 87 -26.24 23.61 6.59
N LEU A 88 -26.84 23.45 5.38
CA LEU A 88 -26.42 22.45 4.38
C LEU A 88 -24.89 22.47 4.13
N ILE A 89 -24.32 23.68 4.07
CA ILE A 89 -22.87 23.86 3.91
C ILE A 89 -22.10 23.36 5.13
N GLY A 90 -22.62 23.56 6.33
CA GLY A 90 -22.04 23.06 7.58
C GLY A 90 -22.03 21.53 7.63
N GLU A 91 -23.11 20.88 7.18
CA GLU A 91 -23.20 19.42 7.06
C GLU A 91 -22.20 18.87 6.04
N ASP A 92 -22.07 19.52 4.87
CA ASP A 92 -21.10 19.13 3.84
C ASP A 92 -19.65 19.23 4.34
N TYR A 93 -19.29 20.31 5.06
CA TYR A 93 -17.98 20.46 5.69
C TYR A 93 -17.74 19.40 6.77
N GLN A 94 -18.72 19.09 7.59
CA GLN A 94 -18.61 18.04 8.61
C GLN A 94 -18.35 16.69 7.95
N GLN A 95 -19.09 16.35 6.89
CA GLN A 95 -18.89 15.13 6.12
C GLN A 95 -17.48 15.05 5.50
N LEU A 96 -17.01 16.15 4.94
CA LEU A 96 -15.67 16.24 4.36
C LEU A 96 -14.58 15.99 5.41
N ILE A 97 -14.71 16.60 6.59
CA ILE A 97 -13.75 16.43 7.69
C ILE A 97 -13.75 14.99 8.21
N VAL A 98 -14.94 14.36 8.38
CA VAL A 98 -15.07 12.97 8.81
C VAL A 98 -14.43 12.03 7.78
N ASN A 99 -14.69 12.25 6.49
CA ASN A 99 -14.09 11.45 5.42
C ASN A 99 -12.56 11.59 5.38
N LEU A 100 -12.07 12.81 5.62
CA LEU A 100 -10.63 13.10 5.64
C LEU A 100 -9.92 12.45 6.84
N ASP A 101 -10.58 12.47 8.01
CA ASP A 101 -10.09 11.80 9.21
C ASP A 101 -10.06 10.28 9.02
N GLN A 102 -11.14 9.68 8.50
CA GLN A 102 -11.19 8.26 8.18
C GLN A 102 -10.08 7.86 7.20
N TRP A 103 -9.92 8.60 6.11
CA TRP A 103 -8.86 8.36 5.14
C TRP A 103 -7.46 8.47 5.78
N SER A 104 -7.25 9.48 6.63
CA SER A 104 -5.98 9.68 7.35
C SER A 104 -5.69 8.52 8.31
N GLN A 105 -6.71 8.06 9.07
CA GLN A 105 -6.58 6.93 9.97
C GLN A 105 -6.29 5.63 9.22
N GLU A 106 -6.99 5.37 8.12
CA GLU A 106 -6.72 4.20 7.27
C GLU A 106 -5.28 4.20 6.76
N LYS A 107 -4.80 5.35 6.26
CA LYS A 107 -3.40 5.48 5.80
C LYS A 107 -2.39 5.32 6.92
N TYR A 108 -2.69 5.82 8.10
CA TYR A 108 -1.83 5.63 9.26
C TYR A 108 -1.77 4.17 9.71
N GLN A 109 -2.89 3.46 9.70
CA GLN A 109 -2.94 2.03 10.02
C GLN A 109 -2.20 1.18 8.97
N GLU A 110 -2.32 1.50 7.68
CA GLU A 110 -1.53 0.87 6.61
C GLU A 110 -0.02 1.03 6.86
N LEU A 111 0.40 2.25 7.22
CA LEU A 111 1.82 2.55 7.51
C LEU A 111 2.32 1.78 8.73
N LEU A 112 1.56 1.76 9.84
CA LEU A 112 1.91 1.00 11.04
C LEU A 112 2.01 -0.50 10.77
N LYS A 113 1.10 -1.03 9.95
CA LYS A 113 1.13 -2.42 9.52
C LYS A 113 2.39 -2.71 8.71
N PHE A 114 2.74 -1.84 7.77
CA PHE A 114 3.96 -1.97 6.98
C PHE A 114 5.22 -1.95 7.84
N ASP A 115 5.33 -1.01 8.79
CA ASP A 115 6.47 -0.92 9.71
C ASP A 115 6.60 -2.19 10.56
N LYS A 116 5.49 -2.70 11.07
CA LYS A 116 5.46 -3.95 11.83
C LYS A 116 5.92 -5.14 10.97
N ASP A 117 5.35 -5.27 9.77
CA ASP A 117 5.69 -6.33 8.84
C ASP A 117 7.19 -6.27 8.47
N LEU A 118 7.73 -5.07 8.24
CA LEU A 118 9.16 -4.86 7.96
C LEU A 118 10.05 -5.25 9.15
N LEU A 119 9.66 -4.93 10.38
CA LEU A 119 10.39 -5.32 11.59
C LEU A 119 10.39 -6.85 11.77
N ASP A 120 9.26 -7.50 11.60
CA ASP A 120 9.14 -8.95 11.73
C ASP A 120 9.91 -9.68 10.62
N LEU A 121 9.89 -9.15 9.41
CA LEU A 121 10.75 -9.52 8.29
C LEU A 121 12.23 -9.43 8.65
N THR A 122 12.66 -8.30 9.16
CA THR A 122 14.08 -8.05 9.51
C THR A 122 14.58 -9.04 10.57
N LYS A 123 13.76 -9.35 11.58
CA LYS A 123 14.08 -10.36 12.59
C LYS A 123 14.25 -11.75 11.99
N LEU A 124 13.26 -12.19 11.22
CA LEU A 124 13.28 -13.48 10.54
C LEU A 124 14.51 -13.62 9.64
N TRP A 125 14.82 -12.58 8.91
CA TRP A 125 15.94 -12.46 7.99
C TRP A 125 17.30 -12.54 8.65
N THR A 126 17.48 -11.76 9.71
CA THR A 126 18.69 -11.84 10.52
C THR A 126 18.93 -13.26 11.02
N HIS A 127 17.86 -13.97 11.40
CA HIS A 127 17.96 -15.36 11.82
C HIS A 127 18.34 -16.28 10.66
N GLN A 128 17.71 -16.13 9.49
CA GLN A 128 18.00 -16.97 8.33
C GLN A 128 19.39 -16.75 7.73
N MET A 129 19.91 -15.53 7.76
CA MET A 129 21.28 -15.22 7.32
C MET A 129 22.35 -15.77 8.26
N LYS A 130 22.07 -15.91 9.56
CA LYS A 130 23.00 -16.53 10.51
C LYS A 130 23.36 -17.98 10.17
N VAL A 131 22.41 -18.73 9.60
CA VAL A 131 22.62 -20.16 9.28
C VAL A 131 23.71 -20.36 8.22
N PRO A 132 23.63 -19.77 7.01
CA PRO A 132 24.68 -19.89 6.01
C PRO A 132 26.00 -19.25 6.44
N LEU A 133 25.96 -18.16 7.22
CA LEU A 133 27.17 -17.57 7.79
C LEU A 133 27.85 -18.50 8.79
N ALA A 134 27.12 -19.14 9.69
CA ALA A 134 27.66 -20.12 10.63
C ALA A 134 28.20 -21.36 9.88
N ALA A 135 27.54 -21.78 8.79
CA ALA A 135 28.05 -22.87 7.95
C ALA A 135 29.38 -22.51 7.28
N LEU A 136 29.51 -21.29 6.76
CA LEU A 136 30.78 -20.80 6.19
C LEU A 136 31.88 -20.72 7.25
N ASP A 137 31.57 -20.22 8.44
CA ASP A 137 32.52 -20.14 9.56
C ASP A 137 33.00 -21.53 9.98
N LEU A 138 32.07 -22.49 10.13
CA LEU A 138 32.42 -23.88 10.44
C LEU A 138 33.29 -24.52 9.37
N MET A 139 32.98 -24.30 8.07
CA MET A 139 33.80 -24.78 6.97
C MET A 139 35.21 -24.20 7.01
N ALA A 140 35.35 -22.93 7.40
CA ALA A 140 36.65 -22.28 7.53
C ALA A 140 37.44 -22.83 8.74
N GLN A 141 36.76 -23.10 9.88
CA GLN A 141 37.43 -23.64 11.09
C GLN A 141 37.86 -25.09 10.97
N THR A 142 37.16 -25.88 10.13
CA THR A 142 37.42 -27.33 9.99
C THR A 142 38.28 -27.69 8.79
N ASP A 143 38.82 -26.70 8.06
CA ASP A 143 39.57 -26.88 6.81
C ASP A 143 38.81 -27.68 5.72
N HIS A 144 37.49 -27.80 5.84
CA HIS A 144 36.60 -28.44 4.88
C HIS A 144 35.99 -27.48 3.85
N LEU A 145 36.75 -26.48 3.42
CA LEU A 145 36.36 -25.52 2.41
C LEU A 145 36.28 -26.21 1.02
N THR A 146 35.10 -26.65 0.64
CA THR A 146 34.86 -27.08 -0.74
C THR A 146 34.29 -25.91 -1.54
N LYS A 147 34.75 -25.75 -2.79
CA LYS A 147 34.28 -24.68 -3.68
C LYS A 147 32.75 -24.71 -3.83
N SER A 148 32.17 -25.90 -4.01
CA SER A 148 30.72 -26.09 -4.14
C SER A 148 29.96 -25.77 -2.85
N GLY A 149 30.50 -26.15 -1.68
CA GLY A 149 29.93 -25.81 -0.37
C GLY A 149 29.84 -24.31 -0.14
N VAL A 150 30.97 -23.59 -0.36
CA VAL A 150 31.02 -22.13 -0.25
C VAL A 150 30.04 -21.46 -1.23
N GLN A 151 30.03 -21.89 -2.50
CA GLN A 151 29.13 -21.34 -3.51
C GLN A 151 27.66 -21.52 -3.15
N ASN A 152 27.27 -22.64 -2.54
CA ASN A 152 25.88 -22.86 -2.10
C ASN A 152 25.49 -21.93 -0.95
N GLN A 153 26.36 -21.71 0.05
CA GLN A 153 26.06 -20.78 1.15
C GLN A 153 25.96 -19.33 0.66
N LEU A 154 26.85 -18.93 -0.27
CA LEU A 154 26.78 -17.61 -0.89
C LEU A 154 25.49 -17.42 -1.72
N LEU A 155 25.07 -18.48 -2.44
CA LEU A 155 23.80 -18.45 -3.20
C LEU A 155 22.58 -18.29 -2.26
N GLU A 156 22.56 -18.97 -1.12
CA GLU A 156 21.51 -18.80 -0.12
C GLU A 156 21.48 -17.37 0.43
N LEU A 157 22.63 -16.78 0.75
CA LEU A 157 22.74 -15.38 1.20
C LEU A 157 22.23 -14.41 0.13
N ASP A 158 22.65 -14.60 -1.13
CA ASP A 158 22.21 -13.77 -2.25
C ASP A 158 20.69 -13.85 -2.44
N ASN A 159 20.11 -15.05 -2.34
CA ASN A 159 18.66 -15.23 -2.40
C ASN A 159 17.92 -14.48 -1.29
N TYR A 160 18.42 -14.55 -0.05
CA TYR A 160 17.80 -13.78 1.05
C TYR A 160 17.90 -12.26 0.80
N LEU A 161 19.03 -11.76 0.32
CA LEU A 161 19.19 -10.35 -0.04
C LEU A 161 18.24 -9.92 -1.15
N ASN A 162 18.13 -10.73 -2.21
CA ASN A 162 17.26 -10.42 -3.34
C ASN A 162 15.77 -10.42 -2.96
N ILE A 163 15.33 -11.34 -2.09
CA ILE A 163 13.96 -11.36 -1.58
C ILE A 163 13.64 -10.06 -0.85
N LEU A 164 14.53 -9.59 0.07
CA LEU A 164 14.28 -8.35 0.80
C LEU A 164 14.25 -7.14 -0.12
N LEU A 165 15.26 -6.98 -0.95
CA LEU A 165 15.34 -5.85 -1.87
C LEU A 165 14.12 -5.82 -2.81
N SER A 166 13.66 -6.99 -3.26
CA SER A 166 12.47 -7.10 -4.10
C SER A 166 11.20 -6.78 -3.31
N TYR A 167 11.10 -7.23 -2.05
CA TYR A 167 9.98 -6.87 -1.17
C TYR A 167 9.91 -5.36 -0.95
N MET A 168 11.03 -4.71 -0.58
CA MET A 168 11.08 -3.26 -0.37
C MET A 168 10.74 -2.47 -1.64
N ARG A 169 11.21 -2.93 -2.80
CA ARG A 169 10.88 -2.30 -4.08
C ARG A 169 9.41 -2.50 -4.47
N LEU A 170 8.86 -3.69 -4.21
CA LEU A 170 7.45 -3.97 -4.51
C LEU A 170 6.49 -3.10 -3.70
N GLN A 171 6.86 -2.70 -2.50
CA GLN A 171 6.07 -1.79 -1.65
C GLN A 171 6.08 -0.34 -2.13
N ASN A 172 7.08 0.06 -2.92
CA ASN A 172 7.10 1.39 -3.52
C ASN A 172 6.09 1.48 -4.67
N THR A 173 5.14 2.41 -4.54
CA THR A 173 4.11 2.68 -5.58
C THR A 173 4.69 3.23 -6.87
N SER A 174 5.91 3.78 -6.84
CA SER A 174 6.64 4.34 -7.99
C SER A 174 7.58 3.34 -8.66
N THR A 175 7.34 2.01 -8.53
CA THR A 175 8.18 1.02 -9.21
C THR A 175 7.97 1.12 -10.71
N ASP A 176 8.98 1.61 -11.43
CA ASP A 176 8.97 1.68 -12.89
C ASP A 176 9.18 0.29 -13.47
N PHE A 177 8.11 -0.32 -13.96
CA PHE A 177 8.17 -1.56 -14.74
C PHE A 177 8.63 -1.25 -16.16
N ARG A 178 9.56 -2.06 -16.67
CA ARG A 178 10.04 -1.98 -18.06
C ARG A 178 9.54 -3.17 -18.84
N PHE A 179 8.48 -2.98 -19.59
CA PHE A 179 7.90 -4.02 -20.42
C PHE A 179 8.71 -4.18 -21.71
N GLU A 180 9.16 -5.40 -21.97
CA GLU A 180 9.85 -5.82 -23.19
C GLU A 180 9.34 -7.19 -23.60
N THR A 181 9.46 -7.52 -24.90
CA THR A 181 9.10 -8.84 -25.41
C THR A 181 10.32 -9.75 -25.39
N PHE A 182 10.19 -10.92 -24.76
CA PHE A 182 11.26 -11.90 -24.61
C PHE A 182 10.71 -13.31 -24.43
N ASP A 183 11.58 -14.32 -24.69
CA ASP A 183 11.27 -15.72 -24.38
C ASP A 183 11.55 -16.01 -22.89
N VAL A 184 10.52 -16.47 -22.17
CA VAL A 184 10.63 -16.86 -20.75
C VAL A 184 11.59 -18.06 -20.57
N ALA A 185 11.73 -18.90 -21.57
CA ALA A 185 12.65 -20.03 -21.52
C ALA A 185 14.12 -19.60 -21.38
N ASP A 186 14.50 -18.41 -21.92
CA ASP A 186 15.89 -17.93 -21.81
C ASP A 186 16.23 -17.55 -20.38
N ILE A 187 15.39 -16.75 -19.72
CA ILE A 187 15.63 -16.40 -18.31
C ILE A 187 15.59 -17.63 -17.41
N THR A 188 14.73 -18.59 -17.72
CA THR A 188 14.63 -19.84 -16.97
C THR A 188 15.91 -20.68 -17.10
N ARG A 189 16.49 -20.78 -18.30
CA ARG A 189 17.77 -21.45 -18.50
C ARG A 189 18.91 -20.83 -17.72
N ASP A 190 18.95 -19.49 -17.62
CA ASP A 190 19.96 -18.77 -16.84
C ASP A 190 19.78 -19.01 -15.34
N ILE A 191 18.53 -19.05 -14.84
CA ILE A 191 18.24 -19.41 -13.45
C ILE A 191 18.68 -20.85 -13.16
N ILE A 192 18.36 -21.81 -14.02
CA ILE A 192 18.79 -23.21 -13.82
C ILE A 192 20.32 -23.33 -13.79
N LYS A 193 21.07 -22.59 -14.63
CA LYS A 193 22.53 -22.54 -14.54
C LYS A 193 23.03 -22.02 -13.18
N LYS A 194 22.36 -21.00 -12.62
CA LYS A 194 22.66 -20.46 -11.28
C LYS A 194 22.52 -21.54 -10.18
N TYR A 195 21.52 -22.42 -10.30
CA TYR A 195 21.24 -23.51 -9.35
C TYR A 195 21.90 -24.85 -9.72
N ALA A 196 22.72 -24.93 -10.76
CA ALA A 196 23.28 -26.17 -11.27
C ALA A 196 24.01 -27.01 -10.20
N ASN A 197 24.78 -26.38 -9.31
CA ASN A 197 25.45 -27.06 -8.21
C ASN A 197 24.48 -27.79 -7.27
N GLN A 198 23.34 -27.19 -6.98
CA GLN A 198 22.33 -27.80 -6.11
C GLN A 198 21.65 -28.98 -6.78
N PHE A 199 21.35 -28.88 -8.08
CA PHE A 199 20.83 -30.00 -8.87
C PHE A 199 21.83 -31.21 -8.88
N ILE A 200 23.12 -30.94 -9.09
CA ILE A 200 24.17 -31.95 -9.10
C ILE A 200 24.32 -32.60 -7.72
N MET A 201 24.43 -31.79 -6.64
CA MET A 201 24.64 -32.32 -5.30
C MET A 201 23.46 -33.18 -4.81
N LYS A 202 22.25 -32.89 -5.24
CA LYS A 202 21.05 -33.65 -4.89
C LYS A 202 20.72 -34.76 -5.88
N ASN A 203 21.50 -34.94 -6.94
CA ASN A 203 21.23 -35.87 -8.06
C ASN A 203 19.83 -35.65 -8.67
N LEU A 204 19.40 -34.38 -8.81
CA LEU A 204 18.14 -34.04 -9.44
C LEU A 204 18.32 -33.90 -10.95
N SER A 205 17.44 -34.56 -11.71
CA SER A 205 17.35 -34.30 -13.16
C SER A 205 16.50 -33.04 -13.41
N VAL A 206 16.89 -32.26 -14.42
CA VAL A 206 16.12 -31.11 -14.87
C VAL A 206 15.89 -31.18 -16.36
N SER A 207 14.67 -30.92 -16.81
CA SER A 207 14.28 -30.81 -18.20
C SER A 207 13.55 -29.53 -18.49
N ILE A 208 13.90 -28.88 -19.60
CA ILE A 208 13.25 -27.63 -20.06
C ILE A 208 12.81 -27.88 -21.48
N THR A 209 11.53 -27.73 -21.79
CA THR A 209 10.95 -27.98 -23.12
C THR A 209 10.01 -26.84 -23.51
N GLY A 210 10.00 -26.51 -24.82
CA GLY A 210 9.16 -25.45 -25.38
C GLY A 210 9.77 -24.05 -25.27
N SER A 211 8.96 -23.04 -25.60
CA SER A 211 9.25 -21.61 -25.51
C SER A 211 7.94 -20.86 -25.27
N TRP A 212 8.02 -19.72 -24.59
CA TRP A 212 6.87 -18.88 -24.32
C TRP A 212 7.28 -17.42 -24.41
N GLU A 213 6.83 -16.76 -25.48
CA GLU A 213 7.12 -15.36 -25.73
C GLU A 213 6.05 -14.49 -25.10
N ILE A 214 6.47 -13.54 -24.25
CA ILE A 214 5.57 -12.60 -23.56
C ILE A 214 6.13 -11.20 -23.58
N THR A 215 5.24 -10.20 -23.47
CA THR A 215 5.60 -8.81 -23.17
C THR A 215 5.39 -8.59 -21.67
N SER A 216 6.49 -8.44 -20.94
CA SER A 216 6.47 -8.31 -19.48
C SER A 216 7.74 -7.61 -18.98
N ASP A 217 7.86 -7.38 -17.67
CA ASP A 217 9.13 -6.97 -17.07
C ASP A 217 10.02 -8.16 -16.81
N ARG A 218 11.08 -8.27 -17.61
CA ARG A 218 12.04 -9.38 -17.57
C ARG A 218 12.67 -9.57 -16.19
N LYS A 219 13.02 -8.48 -15.53
CA LYS A 219 13.69 -8.50 -14.24
C LYS A 219 12.77 -8.99 -13.13
N TRP A 220 11.55 -8.47 -13.06
CA TRP A 220 10.57 -8.86 -12.06
C TRP A 220 10.09 -10.29 -12.26
N LEU A 221 9.83 -10.67 -13.51
CA LEU A 221 9.46 -12.04 -13.83
C LEU A 221 10.57 -13.03 -13.49
N SER A 222 11.83 -12.66 -13.74
CA SER A 222 13.00 -13.49 -13.36
C SER A 222 13.04 -13.72 -11.83
N VAL A 223 12.78 -12.69 -11.02
CA VAL A 223 12.71 -12.84 -9.54
C VAL A 223 11.62 -13.83 -9.14
N ALA A 224 10.44 -13.73 -9.71
CA ALA A 224 9.34 -14.63 -9.38
C ALA A 224 9.62 -16.08 -9.79
N ILE A 225 10.12 -16.30 -11.01
CA ILE A 225 10.49 -17.64 -11.51
C ILE A 225 11.63 -18.24 -10.66
N GLU A 226 12.61 -17.42 -10.27
CA GLU A 226 13.70 -17.85 -9.39
C GLU A 226 13.19 -18.38 -8.06
N GLN A 227 12.20 -17.72 -7.44
CA GLN A 227 11.58 -18.19 -6.18
C GLN A 227 10.88 -19.54 -6.37
N LEU A 228 10.19 -19.75 -7.49
CA LEU A 228 9.51 -21.01 -7.78
C LEU A 228 10.52 -22.15 -8.04
N ILE A 229 11.57 -21.92 -8.80
CA ILE A 229 12.63 -22.89 -9.04
C ILE A 229 13.39 -23.21 -7.76
N ASN A 230 13.71 -22.21 -6.94
CA ASN A 230 14.34 -22.40 -5.64
C ASN A 230 13.49 -23.30 -4.74
N ASN A 231 12.16 -23.10 -4.70
CA ASN A 231 11.25 -23.95 -3.95
C ASN A 231 11.27 -25.39 -4.51
N ALA A 232 11.18 -25.59 -5.81
CA ALA A 232 11.24 -26.89 -6.44
C ALA A 232 12.53 -27.64 -6.07
N VAL A 233 13.68 -26.98 -6.16
CA VAL A 233 14.98 -27.56 -5.77
C VAL A 233 15.06 -27.83 -4.27
N LYS A 234 14.56 -26.92 -3.45
CA LYS A 234 14.61 -27.02 -1.99
C LYS A 234 13.81 -28.20 -1.46
N TYR A 235 12.60 -28.39 -1.96
CA TYR A 235 11.66 -29.40 -1.46
C TYR A 235 11.73 -30.73 -2.19
N THR A 236 12.54 -30.86 -3.23
CA THR A 236 12.85 -32.13 -3.89
C THR A 236 14.15 -32.69 -3.33
N LYS A 237 14.08 -33.87 -2.71
CA LYS A 237 15.27 -34.57 -2.18
C LYS A 237 15.95 -35.39 -3.26
N THR A 238 15.18 -36.14 -4.05
CA THR A 238 15.60 -37.00 -5.16
C THR A 238 14.51 -36.96 -6.23
N GLY A 239 14.88 -37.14 -7.50
CA GLY A 239 13.94 -37.16 -8.62
C GLY A 239 14.19 -36.07 -9.63
N SER A 240 13.17 -35.32 -10.02
CA SER A 240 13.27 -34.41 -11.17
C SER A 240 12.48 -33.09 -10.97
N VAL A 241 12.94 -32.06 -11.69
CA VAL A 241 12.20 -30.82 -11.93
C VAL A 241 11.99 -30.70 -13.43
N THR A 242 10.74 -30.62 -13.86
CA THR A 242 10.36 -30.49 -15.27
C THR A 242 9.74 -29.13 -15.51
N ILE A 243 10.23 -28.39 -16.49
CA ILE A 243 9.72 -27.07 -16.88
C ILE A 243 9.24 -27.17 -18.32
N LYS A 244 7.99 -26.84 -18.55
CA LYS A 244 7.37 -26.85 -19.87
C LYS A 244 6.83 -25.46 -20.19
N PHE A 245 7.03 -25.07 -21.42
CA PHE A 245 6.48 -23.88 -22.02
C PHE A 245 5.60 -24.25 -23.20
N ASP A 246 4.40 -23.65 -23.21
CA ASP A 246 3.45 -23.68 -24.31
C ASP A 246 2.80 -22.29 -24.37
N ASP A 247 1.50 -22.14 -24.23
CA ASP A 247 0.83 -20.85 -23.98
C ASP A 247 0.95 -20.37 -22.54
N ASN A 248 1.64 -21.13 -21.70
CA ASN A 248 1.89 -20.89 -20.29
C ASN A 248 3.26 -21.46 -19.88
N MET A 249 3.66 -21.25 -18.63
CA MET A 249 4.82 -21.91 -18.03
C MET A 249 4.37 -22.85 -16.91
N THR A 250 4.77 -24.11 -16.98
CA THR A 250 4.54 -25.11 -15.93
C THR A 250 5.86 -25.55 -15.33
N ILE A 251 5.99 -25.49 -13.99
CA ILE A 251 7.12 -26.03 -13.22
C ILE A 251 6.58 -27.18 -12.38
N LYS A 252 7.04 -28.40 -12.63
CA LYS A 252 6.65 -29.61 -11.90
C LYS A 252 7.85 -30.21 -11.21
N ASP A 253 7.77 -30.45 -9.92
CA ASP A 253 8.75 -31.18 -9.12
C ASP A 253 8.17 -32.52 -8.64
N THR A 254 9.07 -33.44 -8.29
CA THR A 254 8.74 -34.73 -7.68
C THR A 254 9.10 -34.74 -6.18
N GLY A 255 8.91 -33.61 -5.50
CA GLY A 255 9.28 -33.41 -4.13
C GLY A 255 8.24 -33.94 -3.12
N ILE A 256 8.36 -33.49 -1.88
CA ILE A 256 7.53 -33.94 -0.77
C ILE A 256 6.04 -33.53 -0.89
N GLY A 257 5.73 -32.64 -1.80
CA GLY A 257 4.37 -32.06 -1.94
C GLY A 257 3.96 -31.15 -0.78
N ILE A 258 2.72 -30.70 -0.84
CA ILE A 258 2.13 -29.72 0.09
C ILE A 258 0.84 -30.32 0.66
N LEU A 259 0.57 -30.12 1.95
CA LEU A 259 -0.66 -30.53 2.58
C LEU A 259 -1.85 -29.76 2.00
N PRO A 260 -3.02 -30.41 1.77
CA PRO A 260 -4.20 -29.73 1.22
C PRO A 260 -4.66 -28.55 2.06
N GLU A 261 -4.49 -28.60 3.39
CA GLU A 261 -4.82 -27.54 4.34
C GLU A 261 -3.90 -26.31 4.23
N ASP A 262 -2.67 -26.47 3.72
CA ASP A 262 -1.71 -25.41 3.54
C ASP A 262 -1.90 -24.68 2.19
N LEU A 263 -2.46 -25.34 1.15
CA LEU A 263 -2.58 -24.80 -0.21
C LEU A 263 -3.27 -23.41 -0.28
N PRO A 264 -4.40 -23.17 0.40
CA PRO A 264 -5.07 -21.87 0.33
C PRO A 264 -4.26 -20.71 0.91
N ARG A 265 -3.28 -21.03 1.78
CA ARG A 265 -2.51 -20.07 2.56
C ARG A 265 -1.10 -19.83 2.05
N LEU A 266 -0.68 -20.51 0.99
CA LEU A 266 0.70 -20.48 0.49
C LEU A 266 1.19 -19.07 0.12
N PHE A 267 0.28 -18.19 -0.28
CA PHE A 267 0.58 -16.83 -0.66
C PHE A 267 0.39 -15.81 0.47
N GLU A 268 0.02 -16.25 1.68
CA GLU A 268 -0.08 -15.35 2.84
C GLU A 268 1.32 -14.90 3.29
N HIS A 269 1.42 -13.66 3.74
CA HIS A 269 2.67 -13.08 4.22
C HIS A 269 3.26 -13.86 5.39
N GLY A 270 4.50 -14.32 5.24
CA GLY A 270 5.22 -15.06 6.29
C GLY A 270 4.70 -16.47 6.57
N PHE A 271 3.77 -16.99 5.73
CA PHE A 271 3.26 -18.35 5.91
C PHE A 271 4.34 -19.38 5.55
N THR A 272 4.63 -20.25 6.51
CA THR A 272 5.49 -21.41 6.32
C THR A 272 4.68 -22.64 6.67
N GLY A 273 4.23 -23.42 5.68
CA GLY A 273 3.47 -24.64 5.90
C GLY A 273 4.20 -25.62 6.83
N TYR A 274 3.57 -26.75 7.12
CA TYR A 274 4.10 -27.79 8.01
C TYR A 274 5.56 -28.17 7.68
N ASN A 275 5.88 -28.30 6.41
CA ASN A 275 7.24 -28.65 5.92
C ASN A 275 8.28 -27.54 6.16
N GLY A 276 7.85 -26.27 6.16
CA GLY A 276 8.72 -25.14 6.41
C GLY A 276 9.07 -24.95 7.89
N ARG A 277 8.11 -25.23 8.78
CA ARG A 277 8.31 -25.17 10.23
C ARG A 277 9.27 -26.23 10.75
N ASN A 278 9.15 -27.48 10.26
CA ASN A 278 10.00 -28.59 10.69
C ASN A 278 11.46 -28.42 10.28
N ASN A 279 11.73 -27.71 9.18
CA ASN A 279 13.11 -27.54 8.69
C ASN A 279 13.74 -26.19 9.03
N GLN A 280 13.03 -25.26 9.71
CA GLN A 280 13.48 -23.90 10.06
C GLN A 280 14.15 -23.09 8.88
N LYS A 281 13.94 -23.53 7.63
CA LYS A 281 14.66 -23.05 6.44
C LYS A 281 13.82 -22.17 5.51
N SER A 282 12.63 -21.72 5.90
CA SER A 282 11.79 -20.93 5.02
C SER A 282 11.28 -19.65 5.67
N THR A 283 11.35 -18.56 4.93
CA THR A 283 10.91 -17.24 5.39
C THR A 283 9.40 -17.02 5.18
N GLY A 284 8.74 -17.86 4.37
CA GLY A 284 7.35 -17.67 3.96
C GLY A 284 7.12 -16.46 3.05
N LEU A 285 8.18 -15.88 2.49
CA LEU A 285 8.11 -14.65 1.70
C LEU A 285 8.24 -14.88 0.21
N GLY A 286 8.89 -15.98 -0.19
CA GLY A 286 9.14 -16.24 -1.60
C GLY A 286 7.85 -16.32 -2.42
N LEU A 287 6.86 -17.11 -1.97
CA LEU A 287 5.57 -17.23 -2.66
C LEU A 287 4.70 -15.97 -2.52
N TYR A 288 4.71 -15.31 -1.35
CA TYR A 288 4.06 -14.01 -1.19
C TYR A 288 4.60 -12.97 -2.18
N LEU A 289 5.93 -12.86 -2.30
CA LEU A 289 6.58 -11.98 -3.27
C LEU A 289 6.23 -12.37 -4.71
N THR A 290 6.27 -13.67 -5.02
CA THR A 290 5.87 -14.20 -6.32
C THR A 290 4.46 -13.77 -6.69
N LYS A 291 3.48 -13.94 -5.79
CA LYS A 291 2.09 -13.51 -6.02
C LYS A 291 1.99 -12.01 -6.26
N GLY A 292 2.63 -11.19 -5.41
CA GLY A 292 2.63 -9.74 -5.57
C GLY A 292 3.28 -9.25 -6.88
N ILE A 293 4.31 -9.95 -7.37
CA ILE A 293 4.92 -9.68 -8.69
C ILE A 293 3.96 -10.09 -9.81
N MET A 294 3.40 -11.30 -9.76
CA MET A 294 2.48 -11.80 -10.79
C MET A 294 1.25 -10.90 -10.94
N ASP A 295 0.65 -10.47 -9.83
CA ASP A 295 -0.49 -9.55 -9.83
C ASP A 295 -0.18 -8.22 -10.52
N ARG A 296 1.04 -7.67 -10.34
CA ARG A 296 1.47 -6.42 -10.99
C ARG A 296 1.87 -6.60 -12.45
N LEU A 297 2.24 -7.81 -12.85
CA LEU A 297 2.56 -8.16 -14.24
C LEU A 297 1.32 -8.68 -15.01
N GLU A 298 0.14 -8.67 -14.37
CA GLU A 298 -1.11 -9.20 -14.94
C GLU A 298 -0.99 -10.67 -15.35
N LEU A 299 -0.29 -11.46 -14.52
CA LEU A 299 -0.12 -12.89 -14.68
C LEU A 299 -0.81 -13.65 -13.54
N THR A 300 -1.38 -14.80 -13.83
CA THR A 300 -1.95 -15.71 -12.83
C THR A 300 -0.94 -16.79 -12.48
N VAL A 301 -0.78 -17.07 -11.18
CA VAL A 301 0.00 -18.23 -10.69
C VAL A 301 -0.93 -19.17 -9.92
N THR A 302 -0.96 -20.43 -10.32
CA THR A 302 -1.72 -21.51 -9.67
C THR A 302 -0.78 -22.61 -9.19
N ILE A 303 -1.11 -23.23 -8.06
CA ILE A 303 -0.31 -24.29 -7.45
C ILE A 303 -1.22 -25.50 -7.19
N THR A 304 -0.85 -26.64 -7.73
CA THR A 304 -1.46 -27.92 -7.44
C THR A 304 -0.42 -28.84 -6.82
N SER A 305 -0.76 -29.59 -5.79
CA SER A 305 0.21 -30.43 -5.10
C SER A 305 -0.47 -31.63 -4.44
N GLN A 306 0.26 -32.71 -4.38
CA GLN A 306 -0.12 -33.91 -3.64
C GLN A 306 1.07 -34.37 -2.81
N VAL A 307 0.82 -34.71 -1.56
CA VAL A 307 1.85 -35.18 -0.62
C VAL A 307 2.55 -36.41 -1.20
N GLU A 308 3.88 -36.43 -1.12
CA GLU A 308 4.80 -37.46 -1.68
C GLU A 308 4.76 -37.64 -3.19
N GLN A 309 4.01 -36.84 -3.93
CA GLN A 309 4.00 -36.88 -5.40
C GLN A 309 4.64 -35.62 -6.04
N GLY A 310 4.77 -34.53 -5.26
CA GLY A 310 5.37 -33.29 -5.69
C GLY A 310 4.38 -32.17 -5.90
N THR A 311 4.87 -31.09 -6.51
CA THR A 311 4.12 -29.84 -6.74
C THR A 311 4.22 -29.44 -8.20
N GLU A 312 3.13 -28.93 -8.72
CA GLU A 312 3.04 -28.34 -10.05
C GLU A 312 2.56 -26.89 -9.92
N VAL A 313 3.36 -25.97 -10.44
CA VAL A 313 3.08 -24.53 -10.49
C VAL A 313 2.86 -24.14 -11.93
N CYS A 314 1.73 -23.50 -12.22
CA CYS A 314 1.40 -22.96 -13.53
C CYS A 314 1.37 -21.43 -13.49
N ILE A 315 1.98 -20.78 -14.47
CA ILE A 315 1.95 -19.33 -14.70
C ILE A 315 1.33 -19.10 -16.07
N GLU A 316 0.28 -18.32 -16.13
CA GLU A 316 -0.47 -18.02 -17.36
C GLU A 316 -0.82 -16.53 -17.46
N LYS A 317 -1.13 -16.07 -18.67
CA LYS A 317 -1.68 -14.72 -18.88
C LYS A 317 -3.15 -14.68 -18.42
N ASN A 318 -3.55 -13.57 -17.85
CA ASN A 318 -4.95 -13.29 -17.52
C ASN A 318 -5.81 -13.07 -18.77
#